data_55a54dd4b92b819c754c4241924b303f
#
_entry.id   55a54dd4b92b819c754c4241924b303f
#
_cell.length_a   1.000
_cell.length_b   1.000
_cell.length_c   1.000
_cell.angle_alpha   90.00
_cell.angle_beta   90.00
_cell.angle_gamma   90.00
#
_symmetry.space_group_name_H-M   'P 1'
#
loop_
_entity.id
_entity.type
_entity.pdbx_description
1 polymer ?
#
loop_
_entity_poly.entity_id
_entity_poly.type
_entity_poly.pdbx_seq_one_letter_code
_entity_poly.pdbx_strand_id
1 'polypeptide(L)'
;MNKIWRPALTALLMGYMGCILWAPAARATGRAECVSLPSKILVRTVSYCVLLPPSYDAEKTRRYPILYLLHGLGDNDQFLIHSGGMNLVEDLWEQHELGEFLIVTPAAGASFYINSHDGKRRYEDFFLQEFMPGVEKRYRAQAGRDSRGIAGISMGGYGALHIAFRHPQLFAAVGAHSAALIEKLPNISAQNSRQMSRLRVLGDAFGSPFDPTFWNQNDPVTIARTAKLAGLKIYFDCGSEDDYGFDAGAAALDKLLTSRHIPHEFHLYPGGHNWGYFAEHLPALLEFHFHVFASTSVRPN
;
A
#
# COMPACT_ATOMS: atom_id res chain seq x y z
N MET A 1 -62.15 29.20 -75.96
CA MET A 1 -60.97 28.35 -75.81
C MET A 1 -60.24 28.85 -74.50
N ASN A 2 -60.59 28.22 -73.39
CA ASN A 2 -60.10 28.59 -72.06
C ASN A 2 -58.99 27.63 -71.65
N LYS A 3 -57.70 28.13 -71.46
CA LYS A 3 -56.59 27.39 -70.90
C LYS A 3 -56.60 27.58 -69.41
N ILE A 4 -56.81 26.51 -68.69
CA ILE A 4 -56.74 26.42 -67.24
C ILE A 4 -55.25 26.17 -66.84
N TRP A 5 -54.67 27.10 -66.12
CA TRP A 5 -53.35 26.90 -65.49
C TRP A 5 -53.51 26.19 -64.13
N ARG A 6 -52.78 25.08 -63.93
CA ARG A 6 -52.64 24.44 -62.64
C ARG A 6 -51.32 24.82 -62.01
N PRO A 7 -51.27 25.29 -60.75
CA PRO A 7 -50.01 25.48 -60.07
C PRO A 7 -49.47 24.17 -59.54
N ALA A 8 -48.16 23.93 -59.76
CA ALA A 8 -47.42 22.83 -59.17
C ALA A 8 -47.07 23.17 -57.72
N LEU A 9 -47.51 22.35 -56.74
CA LEU A 9 -47.06 22.41 -55.34
C LEU A 9 -45.71 21.67 -55.23
N THR A 10 -44.63 22.44 -55.00
CA THR A 10 -43.34 21.89 -54.69
C THR A 10 -43.26 21.71 -53.14
N ALA A 11 -43.33 20.46 -52.69
CA ALA A 11 -43.17 20.13 -51.29
C ALA A 11 -41.68 20.17 -50.92
N LEU A 12 -41.26 21.17 -50.09
CA LEU A 12 -39.93 21.22 -49.46
C LEU A 12 -39.89 20.19 -48.29
N LEU A 13 -39.20 19.09 -48.48
CA LEU A 13 -38.82 18.17 -47.42
C LEU A 13 -37.63 18.78 -46.69
N MET A 14 -37.85 19.42 -45.52
CA MET A 14 -36.80 19.77 -44.58
C MET A 14 -36.38 18.49 -43.85
N GLY A 15 -35.20 17.94 -44.24
CA GLY A 15 -34.53 16.91 -43.52
C GLY A 15 -33.98 17.43 -42.18
N TYR A 16 -34.60 17.01 -41.08
CA TYR A 16 -34.03 17.17 -39.74
C TYR A 16 -32.84 16.24 -39.62
N MET A 17 -31.62 16.74 -39.80
CA MET A 17 -30.38 16.05 -39.48
C MET A 17 -30.18 16.20 -37.98
N GLY A 18 -30.67 15.22 -37.19
CA GLY A 18 -30.46 15.16 -35.76
C GLY A 18 -28.97 14.97 -35.46
N CYS A 19 -28.28 16.01 -35.00
CA CYS A 19 -26.98 15.90 -34.39
C CYS A 19 -27.17 15.08 -33.10
N ILE A 20 -26.84 13.78 -33.15
CA ILE A 20 -26.64 12.99 -31.94
C ILE A 20 -25.37 13.57 -31.28
N LEU A 21 -25.56 14.43 -30.31
CA LEU A 21 -24.48 14.86 -29.40
C LEU A 21 -24.07 13.62 -28.59
N TRP A 22 -22.98 13.01 -29.01
CA TRP A 22 -22.31 11.98 -28.22
C TRP A 22 -21.71 12.68 -27.01
N ALA A 23 -22.44 12.73 -25.90
CA ALA A 23 -21.86 13.12 -24.64
C ALA A 23 -20.76 12.10 -24.32
N PRO A 24 -19.50 12.53 -24.07
CA PRO A 24 -18.50 11.58 -23.61
C PRO A 24 -19.02 10.93 -22.34
N ALA A 25 -19.02 9.60 -22.32
CA ALA A 25 -19.38 8.86 -21.12
C ALA A 25 -18.44 9.35 -19.99
N ALA A 26 -19.02 9.82 -18.89
CA ALA A 26 -18.23 10.21 -17.73
C ALA A 26 -17.34 9.01 -17.35
N ARG A 27 -16.01 9.22 -17.41
CA ARG A 27 -15.08 8.18 -16.98
C ARG A 27 -15.34 7.90 -15.50
N ALA A 28 -15.47 6.64 -15.16
CA ALA A 28 -15.54 6.25 -13.76
C ALA A 28 -14.20 6.57 -13.11
N THR A 29 -14.24 7.32 -12.03
CA THR A 29 -13.06 7.62 -11.19
C THR A 29 -13.02 6.64 -10.02
N GLY A 30 -11.83 6.38 -9.50
CA GLY A 30 -11.69 5.71 -8.22
C GLY A 30 -12.32 6.53 -7.10
N ARG A 31 -12.52 5.93 -5.94
CA ARG A 31 -13.00 6.65 -4.76
C ARG A 31 -12.43 6.05 -3.47
N ALA A 32 -12.29 6.90 -2.45
CA ALA A 32 -11.93 6.46 -1.11
C ALA A 32 -13.19 6.25 -0.25
N GLU A 33 -13.17 5.20 0.55
CA GLU A 33 -14.15 4.91 1.60
C GLU A 33 -13.40 4.76 2.92
N CYS A 34 -13.61 5.70 3.87
CA CYS A 34 -13.00 5.64 5.19
C CYS A 34 -14.04 5.18 6.21
N VAL A 35 -13.73 4.12 6.92
CA VAL A 35 -14.62 3.43 7.85
C VAL A 35 -13.85 2.91 9.06
N SER A 36 -14.54 2.22 9.94
CA SER A 36 -13.92 1.68 11.15
C SER A 36 -14.32 0.22 11.39
N LEU A 37 -13.41 -0.53 12.02
CA LEU A 37 -13.59 -1.91 12.41
C LEU A 37 -13.41 -2.05 13.93
N PRO A 38 -14.42 -2.57 14.67
CA PRO A 38 -14.27 -2.90 16.07
C PRO A 38 -13.28 -4.05 16.24
N SER A 39 -12.32 -3.90 17.16
CA SER A 39 -11.35 -4.94 17.49
C SER A 39 -11.56 -5.44 18.93
N LYS A 40 -11.64 -6.75 19.07
CA LYS A 40 -11.63 -7.43 20.37
C LYS A 40 -10.19 -7.57 20.90
N ILE A 41 -9.22 -7.75 20.01
CA ILE A 41 -7.80 -7.88 20.36
C ILE A 41 -7.25 -6.57 20.91
N LEU A 42 -7.55 -5.43 20.24
CA LEU A 42 -7.07 -4.12 20.68
C LEU A 42 -8.04 -3.41 21.66
N VAL A 43 -9.22 -4.00 21.90
CA VAL A 43 -10.29 -3.44 22.78
C VAL A 43 -10.63 -2.00 22.40
N ARG A 44 -10.65 -1.70 21.10
CA ARG A 44 -11.00 -0.39 20.54
C ARG A 44 -11.45 -0.53 19.09
N THR A 45 -12.02 0.53 18.56
CA THR A 45 -12.29 0.67 17.13
C THR A 45 -11.05 1.18 16.42
N VAL A 46 -10.75 0.61 15.25
CA VAL A 46 -9.63 1.01 14.37
C VAL A 46 -10.19 1.53 13.06
N SER A 47 -9.84 2.76 12.70
CA SER A 47 -10.18 3.35 11.41
C SER A 47 -9.28 2.83 10.30
N TYR A 48 -9.82 2.83 9.09
CA TYR A 48 -9.07 2.52 7.88
C TYR A 48 -9.74 3.13 6.66
N CYS A 49 -8.97 3.40 5.61
CA CYS A 49 -9.52 3.80 4.32
C CYS A 49 -9.25 2.71 3.28
N VAL A 50 -10.15 2.63 2.30
CA VAL A 50 -10.00 1.76 1.13
C VAL A 50 -10.15 2.61 -0.12
N LEU A 51 -9.14 2.59 -0.99
CA LEU A 51 -9.24 3.13 -2.33
C LEU A 51 -9.83 2.04 -3.22
N LEU A 52 -10.97 2.36 -3.81
CA LEU A 52 -11.75 1.48 -4.69
C LEU A 52 -11.48 1.89 -6.14
N PRO A 53 -11.08 0.96 -7.02
CA PRO A 53 -10.73 1.28 -8.39
C PRO A 53 -11.95 1.71 -9.23
N PRO A 54 -11.74 2.35 -10.39
CA PRO A 54 -12.82 2.92 -11.22
C PRO A 54 -13.94 1.94 -11.57
N SER A 55 -13.63 0.69 -11.87
CA SER A 55 -14.66 -0.30 -12.23
C SER A 55 -15.43 -0.86 -11.03
N TYR A 56 -15.01 -0.55 -9.78
CA TYR A 56 -15.59 -1.20 -8.61
C TYR A 56 -17.10 -1.06 -8.49
N ASP A 57 -17.65 0.11 -8.75
CA ASP A 57 -19.08 0.32 -8.63
C ASP A 57 -19.89 -0.19 -9.83
N ALA A 58 -19.28 -0.29 -11.01
CA ALA A 58 -19.91 -0.79 -12.23
C ALA A 58 -19.91 -2.33 -12.29
N GLU A 59 -18.79 -2.97 -11.95
CA GLU A 59 -18.61 -4.42 -12.06
C GLU A 59 -18.91 -5.14 -10.73
N LYS A 60 -20.19 -5.32 -10.40
CA LYS A 60 -20.66 -5.83 -9.10
C LYS A 60 -20.18 -7.24 -8.73
N THR A 61 -19.84 -8.06 -9.73
CA THR A 61 -19.38 -9.46 -9.53
C THR A 61 -17.88 -9.61 -9.54
N ARG A 62 -17.14 -8.62 -10.06
CA ARG A 62 -15.68 -8.65 -10.14
C ARG A 62 -15.08 -8.59 -8.74
N ARG A 63 -14.05 -9.42 -8.52
CA ARG A 63 -13.21 -9.39 -7.34
C ARG A 63 -11.83 -8.85 -7.71
N TYR A 64 -11.20 -8.17 -6.79
CA TYR A 64 -9.96 -7.43 -7.00
C TYR A 64 -8.84 -7.95 -6.11
N PRO A 65 -7.60 -8.00 -6.59
CA PRO A 65 -6.45 -8.14 -5.70
C PRO A 65 -6.46 -7.04 -4.63
N ILE A 66 -5.74 -7.25 -3.54
CA ILE A 66 -5.73 -6.32 -2.42
C ILE A 66 -4.29 -6.02 -1.98
N LEU A 67 -3.98 -4.74 -1.85
CA LEU A 67 -2.74 -4.23 -1.28
C LEU A 67 -3.03 -3.55 0.06
N TYR A 68 -2.45 -4.05 1.14
CA TYR A 68 -2.41 -3.36 2.42
C TYR A 68 -1.22 -2.41 2.42
N LEU A 69 -1.48 -1.09 2.43
CA LEU A 69 -0.46 -0.04 2.38
C LEU A 69 -0.36 0.66 3.74
N LEU A 70 0.74 0.48 4.42
CA LEU A 70 0.96 0.85 5.80
C LEU A 70 1.62 2.23 5.92
N HIS A 71 1.04 3.13 6.72
CA HIS A 71 1.52 4.51 6.89
C HIS A 71 2.79 4.62 7.74
N GLY A 72 3.52 5.73 7.58
CA GLY A 72 4.68 6.09 8.40
C GLY A 72 4.32 6.57 9.81
N LEU A 73 5.35 6.75 10.64
CA LEU A 73 5.17 7.27 12.00
C LEU A 73 4.66 8.72 11.96
N GLY A 74 3.67 9.00 12.79
CA GLY A 74 3.03 10.32 12.87
C GLY A 74 1.88 10.53 11.90
N ASP A 75 1.62 9.55 11.03
CA ASP A 75 0.53 9.55 10.08
C ASP A 75 -0.63 8.64 10.50
N ASN A 76 -1.62 8.45 9.65
CA ASN A 76 -2.83 7.68 9.92
C ASN A 76 -3.40 6.99 8.66
N ASP A 77 -4.57 6.40 8.78
CA ASP A 77 -5.29 5.73 7.69
C ASP A 77 -5.63 6.62 6.48
N GLN A 78 -5.63 7.93 6.63
CA GLN A 78 -5.95 8.90 5.57
C GLN A 78 -4.70 9.49 4.88
N PHE A 79 -3.51 8.95 5.13
CA PHE A 79 -2.26 9.55 4.66
C PHE A 79 -2.20 9.73 3.13
N LEU A 80 -2.71 8.80 2.34
CA LEU A 80 -2.77 8.95 0.90
C LEU A 80 -3.70 10.09 0.45
N ILE A 81 -4.80 10.32 1.20
CA ILE A 81 -5.77 11.38 0.90
C ILE A 81 -5.15 12.75 1.21
N HIS A 82 -4.58 12.89 2.41
CA HIS A 82 -4.03 14.18 2.86
C HIS A 82 -2.76 14.59 2.12
N SER A 83 -1.97 13.64 1.65
CA SER A 83 -0.72 13.90 0.96
C SER A 83 -0.85 14.06 -0.56
N GLY A 84 -2.04 13.84 -1.12
CA GLY A 84 -2.25 13.82 -2.57
C GLY A 84 -1.93 12.48 -3.24
N GLY A 85 -1.54 11.46 -2.47
CA GLY A 85 -1.23 10.13 -3.00
C GLY A 85 -2.44 9.44 -3.66
N MET A 86 -3.66 9.77 -3.20
CA MET A 86 -4.88 9.30 -3.86
C MET A 86 -4.98 9.81 -5.30
N ASN A 87 -4.73 11.10 -5.54
CA ASN A 87 -4.77 11.67 -6.88
C ASN A 87 -3.73 10.99 -7.80
N LEU A 88 -2.53 10.74 -7.26
CA LEU A 88 -1.50 10.00 -8.00
C LEU A 88 -1.98 8.60 -8.42
N VAL A 89 -2.65 7.87 -7.53
CA VAL A 89 -3.22 6.55 -7.85
C VAL A 89 -4.33 6.65 -8.89
N GLU A 90 -5.18 7.67 -8.80
CA GLU A 90 -6.25 7.94 -9.77
C GLU A 90 -5.67 8.26 -11.15
N ASP A 91 -4.62 9.09 -11.23
CA ASP A 91 -3.92 9.42 -12.48
C ASP A 91 -3.33 8.15 -13.13
N LEU A 92 -2.69 7.28 -12.35
CA LEU A 92 -2.15 6.01 -12.84
C LEU A 92 -3.25 5.06 -13.38
N TRP A 93 -4.41 5.01 -12.73
CA TRP A 93 -5.56 4.25 -13.23
C TRP A 93 -6.15 4.86 -14.51
N GLU A 94 -6.25 6.19 -14.58
CA GLU A 94 -6.79 6.89 -15.73
C GLU A 94 -5.88 6.76 -16.96
N GLN A 95 -4.57 6.77 -16.76
CA GLN A 95 -3.56 6.58 -17.81
C GLN A 95 -3.37 5.11 -18.20
N HIS A 96 -4.02 4.16 -17.51
CA HIS A 96 -3.86 2.72 -17.69
C HIS A 96 -2.42 2.22 -17.40
N GLU A 97 -1.67 2.96 -16.63
CA GLU A 97 -0.33 2.57 -16.17
C GLU A 97 -0.39 1.62 -14.98
N LEU A 98 -1.46 1.69 -14.22
CA LEU A 98 -1.73 0.79 -13.09
C LEU A 98 -3.01 -0.01 -13.32
N GLY A 99 -2.94 -1.32 -13.10
CA GLY A 99 -4.13 -2.16 -13.09
C GLY A 99 -4.96 -2.01 -11.81
N GLU A 100 -6.18 -2.47 -11.86
CA GLU A 100 -7.14 -2.27 -10.78
C GLU A 100 -6.99 -3.28 -9.63
N PHE A 101 -6.73 -2.79 -8.43
CA PHE A 101 -6.75 -3.52 -7.16
C PHE A 101 -7.21 -2.60 -6.02
N LEU A 102 -7.61 -3.18 -4.91
CA LEU A 102 -7.96 -2.44 -3.70
C LEU A 102 -6.69 -1.99 -2.98
N ILE A 103 -6.62 -0.73 -2.52
CA ILE A 103 -5.57 -0.25 -1.63
C ILE A 103 -6.19 0.04 -0.27
N VAL A 104 -5.69 -0.60 0.78
CA VAL A 104 -6.25 -0.51 2.13
C VAL A 104 -5.21 0.07 3.08
N THR A 105 -5.57 1.14 3.76
CA THR A 105 -4.68 1.88 4.67
C THR A 105 -5.24 1.85 6.09
N PRO A 106 -4.73 0.99 7.00
CA PRO A 106 -5.19 0.92 8.38
C PRO A 106 -4.51 1.95 9.28
N ALA A 107 -5.22 2.50 10.28
CA ALA A 107 -4.62 3.30 11.34
C ALA A 107 -3.83 2.41 12.32
N ALA A 108 -2.58 2.75 12.58
CA ALA A 108 -1.69 1.97 13.44
C ALA A 108 -1.05 2.77 14.59
N GLY A 109 -1.14 4.11 14.58
CA GLY A 109 -0.40 4.96 15.51
C GLY A 109 1.10 4.69 15.44
N ALA A 110 1.78 4.56 16.56
CA ALA A 110 3.21 4.27 16.65
C ALA A 110 3.51 2.79 16.96
N SER A 111 2.69 1.86 16.42
CA SER A 111 2.78 0.43 16.76
C SER A 111 3.92 -0.33 16.07
N PHE A 112 4.56 0.25 15.05
CA PHE A 112 5.44 -0.48 14.13
C PHE A 112 4.79 -1.75 13.53
N TYR A 113 3.46 -1.84 13.62
CA TYR A 113 2.65 -2.96 13.16
C TYR A 113 3.01 -4.31 13.83
N ILE A 114 3.64 -4.27 15.01
CA ILE A 114 4.02 -5.42 15.81
C ILE A 114 3.13 -5.53 17.07
N ASN A 115 3.18 -6.66 17.73
CA ASN A 115 2.69 -6.77 19.11
C ASN A 115 3.67 -6.06 20.04
N SER A 116 3.20 -5.13 20.88
CA SER A 116 4.08 -4.34 21.76
C SER A 116 4.82 -5.21 22.79
N HIS A 117 5.98 -4.76 23.23
CA HIS A 117 6.82 -5.43 24.21
C HIS A 117 6.08 -5.82 25.50
N ASP A 118 5.18 -4.97 25.97
CA ASP A 118 4.37 -5.24 27.18
C ASP A 118 3.14 -6.13 26.91
N GLY A 119 2.93 -6.55 25.66
CA GLY A 119 1.82 -7.39 25.22
C GLY A 119 0.44 -6.73 25.25
N LYS A 120 0.34 -5.44 25.61
CA LYS A 120 -0.95 -4.75 25.73
C LYS A 120 -1.52 -4.31 24.39
N ARG A 121 -0.66 -3.97 23.44
CA ARG A 121 -1.05 -3.57 22.07
C ARG A 121 -0.63 -4.64 21.09
N ARG A 122 -1.50 -5.60 20.84
CA ARG A 122 -1.27 -6.76 19.98
C ARG A 122 -1.67 -6.43 18.55
N TYR A 123 -0.93 -5.48 17.92
CA TYR A 123 -1.32 -4.95 16.60
C TYR A 123 -1.13 -5.97 15.48
N GLU A 124 -0.04 -6.74 15.47
CA GLU A 124 0.18 -7.82 14.49
C GLU A 124 -0.94 -8.86 14.55
N ASP A 125 -1.31 -9.30 15.76
CA ASP A 125 -2.42 -10.25 15.94
C ASP A 125 -3.75 -9.67 15.45
N PHE A 126 -4.04 -8.41 15.77
CA PHE A 126 -5.21 -7.71 15.25
C PHE A 126 -5.21 -7.67 13.72
N PHE A 127 -4.09 -7.28 13.12
CA PHE A 127 -3.96 -7.15 11.68
C PHE A 127 -4.25 -8.48 10.97
N LEU A 128 -3.67 -9.58 11.47
CA LEU A 128 -3.78 -10.89 10.86
C LEU A 128 -5.12 -11.60 11.16
N GLN A 129 -5.64 -11.47 12.38
CA GLN A 129 -6.75 -12.29 12.85
C GLN A 129 -8.11 -11.58 12.74
N GLU A 130 -8.14 -10.24 12.77
CA GLU A 130 -9.39 -9.46 12.71
C GLU A 130 -9.45 -8.54 11.49
N PHE A 131 -8.38 -7.76 11.23
CA PHE A 131 -8.40 -6.72 10.21
C PHE A 131 -8.45 -7.29 8.79
N MET A 132 -7.47 -8.09 8.39
CA MET A 132 -7.44 -8.68 7.05
C MET A 132 -8.73 -9.47 6.75
N PRO A 133 -9.17 -10.42 7.59
CA PRO A 133 -10.41 -11.16 7.34
C PRO A 133 -11.65 -10.26 7.29
N GLY A 134 -11.71 -9.23 8.15
CA GLY A 134 -12.82 -8.28 8.20
C GLY A 134 -12.92 -7.43 6.93
N VAL A 135 -11.80 -6.92 6.45
CA VAL A 135 -11.72 -6.16 5.19
C VAL A 135 -12.09 -7.03 3.99
N GLU A 136 -11.48 -8.21 3.87
CA GLU A 136 -11.73 -9.13 2.74
C GLU A 136 -13.16 -9.65 2.70
N LYS A 137 -13.83 -9.75 3.85
CA LYS A 137 -15.26 -10.08 3.93
C LYS A 137 -16.15 -8.91 3.50
N ARG A 138 -15.75 -7.67 3.83
CA ARG A 138 -16.54 -6.46 3.55
C ARG A 138 -16.45 -6.04 2.08
N TYR A 139 -15.29 -6.15 1.49
CA TYR A 139 -15.01 -5.72 0.12
C TYR A 139 -14.87 -6.92 -0.82
N ARG A 140 -15.02 -6.68 -2.11
CA ARG A 140 -14.85 -7.72 -3.14
C ARG A 140 -13.38 -8.02 -3.42
N ALA A 141 -12.66 -8.43 -2.37
CA ALA A 141 -11.28 -8.88 -2.49
C ALA A 141 -11.21 -10.30 -3.06
N GLN A 142 -10.22 -10.58 -3.88
CA GLN A 142 -9.87 -11.95 -4.27
C GLN A 142 -9.28 -12.67 -3.06
N ALA A 143 -9.76 -13.90 -2.82
CA ALA A 143 -9.24 -14.70 -1.73
C ALA A 143 -7.88 -15.32 -2.07
N GLY A 144 -7.02 -15.44 -1.05
CA GLY A 144 -5.80 -16.21 -1.13
C GLY A 144 -4.53 -15.37 -1.26
N ARG A 145 -3.42 -16.07 -1.08
CA ARG A 145 -2.05 -15.52 -1.06
C ARG A 145 -1.73 -14.75 -2.35
N ASP A 146 -2.05 -15.33 -3.48
CA ASP A 146 -1.61 -14.86 -4.80
C ASP A 146 -2.23 -13.52 -5.23
N SER A 147 -3.28 -13.10 -4.54
CA SER A 147 -3.98 -11.82 -4.76
C SER A 147 -3.78 -10.82 -3.62
N ARG A 148 -2.87 -11.11 -2.69
CA ARG A 148 -2.65 -10.30 -1.50
C ARG A 148 -1.24 -9.76 -1.46
N GLY A 149 -1.11 -8.43 -1.40
CA GLY A 149 0.14 -7.71 -1.20
C GLY A 149 0.14 -6.93 0.11
N ILE A 150 1.33 -6.64 0.61
CA ILE A 150 1.52 -5.71 1.72
C ILE A 150 2.69 -4.78 1.40
N ALA A 151 2.50 -3.49 1.66
CA ALA A 151 3.56 -2.50 1.47
C ALA A 151 3.49 -1.42 2.54
N GLY A 152 4.49 -0.55 2.61
CA GLY A 152 4.44 0.57 3.54
C GLY A 152 5.61 1.53 3.41
N ILE A 153 5.47 2.66 4.08
CA ILE A 153 6.42 3.76 4.09
C ILE A 153 7.03 3.88 5.48
N SER A 154 8.36 3.98 5.60
CA SER A 154 9.05 4.26 6.87
C SER A 154 8.71 3.20 7.95
N MET A 155 8.04 3.58 9.03
CA MET A 155 7.48 2.67 10.03
C MET A 155 6.57 1.61 9.37
N GLY A 156 5.77 1.98 8.38
CA GLY A 156 4.91 1.07 7.62
C GLY A 156 5.72 0.09 6.77
N GLY A 157 6.83 0.55 6.17
CA GLY A 157 7.78 -0.31 5.45
C GLY A 157 8.42 -1.34 6.37
N TYR A 158 8.81 -0.94 7.57
CA TYR A 158 9.25 -1.87 8.63
C TYR A 158 8.16 -2.91 8.92
N GLY A 159 6.93 -2.46 9.18
CA GLY A 159 5.80 -3.34 9.49
C GLY A 159 5.46 -4.30 8.35
N ALA A 160 5.49 -3.82 7.10
CA ALA A 160 5.25 -4.63 5.92
C ALA A 160 6.28 -5.78 5.79
N LEU A 161 7.56 -5.44 5.89
CA LEU A 161 8.64 -6.44 5.86
C LEU A 161 8.55 -7.40 7.05
N HIS A 162 8.30 -6.89 8.27
CA HIS A 162 8.14 -7.69 9.47
C HIS A 162 7.03 -8.74 9.31
N ILE A 163 5.83 -8.30 8.95
CA ILE A 163 4.67 -9.19 8.79
C ILE A 163 4.89 -10.18 7.66
N ALA A 164 5.35 -9.73 6.48
CA ALA A 164 5.52 -10.60 5.33
C ALA A 164 6.65 -11.62 5.54
N PHE A 165 7.73 -11.28 6.22
CA PHE A 165 8.82 -12.22 6.47
C PHE A 165 8.49 -13.26 7.54
N ARG A 166 7.61 -12.93 8.48
CA ARG A 166 7.08 -13.89 9.47
C ARG A 166 5.98 -14.76 8.90
N HIS A 167 5.19 -14.24 7.97
CA HIS A 167 4.01 -14.89 7.39
C HIS A 167 4.05 -14.94 5.85
N PRO A 168 5.13 -15.45 5.21
CA PRO A 168 5.30 -15.42 3.75
C PRO A 168 4.24 -16.22 3.00
N GLN A 169 3.53 -17.12 3.69
CA GLN A 169 2.42 -17.88 3.14
C GLN A 169 1.14 -17.05 2.96
N LEU A 170 1.08 -15.83 3.50
CA LEU A 170 -0.12 -14.98 3.42
C LEU A 170 -0.08 -13.99 2.25
N PHE A 171 1.10 -13.68 1.71
CA PHE A 171 1.29 -12.62 0.73
C PHE A 171 2.04 -13.12 -0.51
N ALA A 172 1.61 -12.66 -1.70
CA ALA A 172 2.37 -12.85 -2.94
C ALA A 172 3.57 -11.90 -3.01
N ALA A 173 3.38 -10.67 -2.51
CA ALA A 173 4.35 -9.59 -2.62
C ALA A 173 4.44 -8.76 -1.34
N VAL A 174 5.64 -8.26 -1.07
CA VAL A 174 5.90 -7.21 -0.07
C VAL A 174 6.69 -6.08 -0.69
N GLY A 175 6.31 -4.84 -0.35
CA GLY A 175 7.00 -3.63 -0.79
C GLY A 175 7.32 -2.70 0.39
N ALA A 176 8.45 -1.97 0.34
CA ALA A 176 8.83 -1.08 1.40
C ALA A 176 9.56 0.17 0.88
N HIS A 177 9.00 1.35 1.16
CA HIS A 177 9.59 2.65 0.90
C HIS A 177 10.34 3.16 2.13
N SER A 178 11.64 3.44 2.01
CA SER A 178 12.48 3.96 3.10
C SER A 178 12.12 3.34 4.44
N ALA A 179 12.03 2.00 4.47
CA ALA A 179 11.64 1.27 5.67
C ALA A 179 12.54 1.63 6.85
N ALA A 180 11.96 1.75 8.05
CA ALA A 180 12.69 2.10 9.28
C ALA A 180 13.66 0.97 9.71
N LEU A 181 14.56 0.58 8.82
CA LEU A 181 15.61 -0.42 9.02
C LEU A 181 16.83 0.24 9.66
N ILE A 182 17.16 -0.15 10.88
CA ILE A 182 18.29 0.41 11.63
C ILE A 182 19.43 -0.60 11.63
N GLU A 183 20.48 -0.33 10.85
CA GLU A 183 21.66 -1.24 10.78
C GLU A 183 22.33 -1.42 12.13
N LYS A 184 22.48 -0.31 12.87
CA LYS A 184 23.11 -0.30 14.21
C LYS A 184 22.25 0.49 15.17
N LEU A 185 21.74 -0.18 16.18
CA LEU A 185 21.01 0.50 17.25
C LEU A 185 21.87 1.59 17.88
N PRO A 186 21.30 2.78 18.15
CA PRO A 186 22.03 3.85 18.82
C PRO A 186 22.52 3.37 20.19
N ASN A 187 23.72 3.82 20.58
CA ASN A 187 24.26 3.51 21.89
C ASN A 187 23.37 4.15 22.98
N ILE A 188 22.61 3.32 23.70
CA ILE A 188 21.62 3.72 24.70
C ILE A 188 22.28 4.45 25.90
N SER A 189 23.58 4.25 26.12
CA SER A 189 24.34 4.93 27.20
C SER A 189 24.71 6.37 26.84
N ALA A 190 24.60 6.80 25.59
CA ALA A 190 24.91 8.17 25.20
C ALA A 190 23.74 9.11 25.56
N GLN A 191 23.97 10.01 26.50
CA GLN A 191 23.00 11.04 26.99
C GLN A 191 22.72 12.14 25.95
N ASN A 192 22.58 11.80 24.67
CA ASN A 192 22.28 12.77 23.63
C ASN A 192 20.73 12.92 23.50
N SER A 193 20.26 14.16 23.64
CA SER A 193 18.83 14.50 23.64
C SER A 193 18.08 14.02 22.37
N ARG A 194 18.72 14.03 21.20
CA ARG A 194 18.15 13.50 19.95
C ARG A 194 17.98 11.98 19.97
N GLN A 195 18.96 11.25 20.49
CA GLN A 195 18.87 9.78 20.61
C GLN A 195 17.81 9.37 21.63
N MET A 196 17.73 10.08 22.76
CA MET A 196 16.68 9.86 23.76
C MET A 196 15.28 10.14 23.21
N SER A 197 15.13 11.15 22.36
CA SER A 197 13.85 11.43 21.68
C SER A 197 13.45 10.29 20.74
N ARG A 198 14.38 9.78 19.93
CA ARG A 198 14.13 8.61 19.04
C ARG A 198 13.77 7.36 19.85
N LEU A 199 14.48 7.07 20.93
CA LEU A 199 14.19 5.93 21.80
C LEU A 199 12.82 6.04 22.49
N ARG A 200 12.39 7.26 22.86
CA ARG A 200 11.04 7.47 23.41
C ARG A 200 9.94 7.11 22.41
N VAL A 201 10.13 7.47 21.16
CA VAL A 201 9.16 7.12 20.08
C VAL A 201 9.07 5.60 19.89
N LEU A 202 10.20 4.90 20.01
CA LEU A 202 10.25 3.44 19.91
C LEU A 202 9.72 2.73 21.18
N GLY A 203 9.71 3.43 22.31
CA GLY A 203 9.36 2.85 23.62
C GLY A 203 8.00 2.22 23.70
N ASP A 204 7.04 2.77 22.97
CA ASP A 204 5.68 2.25 22.92
C ASP A 204 5.58 0.87 22.26
N ALA A 205 6.43 0.58 21.29
CA ALA A 205 6.46 -0.70 20.59
C ALA A 205 7.49 -1.66 21.20
N PHE A 206 8.69 -1.17 21.49
CA PHE A 206 9.87 -1.99 21.81
C PHE A 206 10.30 -1.97 23.28
N GLY A 207 9.49 -1.37 24.16
CA GLY A 207 9.74 -1.33 25.60
C GLY A 207 10.26 0.01 26.12
N SER A 208 9.91 0.32 27.37
CA SER A 208 10.40 1.51 28.07
C SER A 208 10.87 1.09 29.47
N PRO A 209 12.19 0.96 29.68
CA PRO A 209 13.30 1.28 28.76
C PRO A 209 13.29 0.39 27.51
N PHE A 210 13.88 0.91 26.41
CA PHE A 210 13.99 0.17 25.14
C PHE A 210 14.72 -1.16 25.34
N ASP A 211 14.13 -2.26 24.81
CA ASP A 211 14.68 -3.60 24.89
C ASP A 211 15.34 -4.02 23.56
N PRO A 212 16.68 -4.03 23.46
CA PRO A 212 17.39 -4.46 22.26
C PRO A 212 17.12 -5.92 21.86
N THR A 213 16.84 -6.79 22.83
CA THR A 213 16.55 -8.21 22.56
C THR A 213 15.20 -8.34 21.87
N PHE A 214 14.19 -7.65 22.37
CA PHE A 214 12.87 -7.60 21.76
C PHE A 214 12.89 -6.94 20.38
N TRP A 215 13.70 -5.86 20.22
CA TRP A 215 13.94 -5.26 18.91
C TRP A 215 14.49 -6.30 17.93
N ASN A 216 15.58 -6.98 18.26
CA ASN A 216 16.21 -7.96 17.40
C ASN A 216 15.26 -9.11 16.99
N GLN A 217 14.34 -9.51 17.87
CA GLN A 217 13.34 -10.53 17.56
C GLN A 217 12.29 -10.06 16.54
N ASN A 218 12.08 -8.76 16.43
CA ASN A 218 11.09 -8.15 15.56
C ASN A 218 11.70 -7.43 14.35
N ASP A 219 13.03 -7.23 14.32
CA ASP A 219 13.72 -6.55 13.22
C ASP A 219 13.64 -7.37 11.92
N PRO A 220 13.15 -6.78 10.81
CA PRO A 220 13.02 -7.46 9.53
C PRO A 220 14.33 -8.04 8.98
N VAL A 221 15.46 -7.35 9.20
CA VAL A 221 16.78 -7.85 8.75
C VAL A 221 17.16 -9.10 9.53
N THR A 222 16.91 -9.12 10.82
CA THR A 222 17.15 -10.29 11.67
C THR A 222 16.23 -11.46 11.31
N ILE A 223 14.94 -11.20 11.11
CA ILE A 223 13.97 -12.21 10.67
C ILE A 223 14.39 -12.79 9.31
N ALA A 224 14.82 -11.93 8.38
CA ALA A 224 15.28 -12.35 7.05
C ALA A 224 16.48 -13.29 7.07
N ARG A 225 17.24 -13.43 8.18
CA ARG A 225 18.37 -14.37 8.28
C ARG A 225 17.94 -15.83 8.16
N THR A 226 16.76 -16.17 8.67
CA THR A 226 16.28 -17.56 8.78
C THR A 226 14.91 -17.80 8.12
N ALA A 227 14.15 -16.75 7.82
CA ALA A 227 12.82 -16.86 7.23
C ALA A 227 12.84 -17.62 5.89
N LYS A 228 11.82 -18.43 5.63
CA LYS A 228 11.62 -19.16 4.37
C LYS A 228 10.85 -18.27 3.39
N LEU A 229 11.55 -17.44 2.63
CA LEU A 229 10.97 -16.43 1.75
C LEU A 229 10.75 -16.89 0.31
N ALA A 230 10.89 -18.18 0.03
CA ALA A 230 10.69 -18.73 -1.30
C ALA A 230 9.27 -18.42 -1.83
N GLY A 231 9.21 -17.85 -3.03
CA GLY A 231 7.96 -17.48 -3.69
C GLY A 231 7.32 -16.16 -3.20
N LEU A 232 7.84 -15.52 -2.16
CA LEU A 232 7.49 -14.12 -1.83
C LEU A 232 8.26 -13.19 -2.78
N LYS A 233 7.55 -12.30 -3.48
CA LYS A 233 8.16 -11.24 -4.29
C LYS A 233 8.45 -10.06 -3.37
N ILE A 234 9.68 -9.53 -3.45
CA ILE A 234 10.17 -8.52 -2.51
C ILE A 234 10.67 -7.32 -3.30
N TYR A 235 10.18 -6.14 -2.98
CA TYR A 235 10.63 -4.86 -3.48
C TYR A 235 10.92 -3.93 -2.30
N PHE A 236 12.03 -3.21 -2.34
CA PHE A 236 12.22 -2.10 -1.42
C PHE A 236 13.17 -1.07 -2.01
N ASP A 237 12.97 0.17 -1.59
CA ASP A 237 13.82 1.30 -1.95
C ASP A 237 14.11 2.19 -0.75
N CYS A 238 15.11 3.05 -0.88
CA CYS A 238 15.43 4.07 0.09
C CYS A 238 16.06 5.28 -0.61
N GLY A 239 15.87 6.47 -0.07
CA GLY A 239 16.61 7.64 -0.49
C GLY A 239 18.07 7.56 -0.07
N SER A 240 19.01 7.89 -0.96
CA SER A 240 20.45 7.88 -0.66
C SER A 240 20.88 8.97 0.32
N GLU A 241 19.99 9.90 0.61
CA GLU A 241 20.17 11.02 1.55
C GLU A 241 19.14 10.95 2.67
N ASP A 242 18.74 9.72 3.07
CA ASP A 242 17.74 9.51 4.11
C ASP A 242 18.17 10.09 5.46
N ASP A 243 17.41 11.06 5.98
CA ASP A 243 17.74 11.81 7.20
C ASP A 243 17.85 10.96 8.46
N TYR A 244 17.30 9.75 8.42
CA TYR A 244 17.32 8.80 9.53
C TYR A 244 18.42 7.75 9.38
N GLY A 245 19.08 7.68 8.20
CA GLY A 245 20.10 6.68 7.88
C GLY A 245 19.52 5.28 7.60
N PHE A 246 18.27 5.21 7.11
CA PHE A 246 17.62 3.94 6.77
C PHE A 246 18.19 3.32 5.49
N ASP A 247 18.87 4.09 4.66
CA ASP A 247 19.64 3.64 3.50
C ASP A 247 20.67 2.56 3.88
N ALA A 248 21.40 2.74 5.00
CA ALA A 248 22.33 1.74 5.50
C ALA A 248 21.63 0.43 5.89
N GLY A 249 20.46 0.52 6.53
CA GLY A 249 19.64 -0.64 6.88
C GLY A 249 19.07 -1.35 5.65
N ALA A 250 18.64 -0.59 4.64
CA ALA A 250 18.16 -1.13 3.36
C ALA A 250 19.30 -1.86 2.62
N ALA A 251 20.49 -1.26 2.54
CA ALA A 251 21.67 -1.90 1.95
C ALA A 251 22.10 -3.17 2.71
N ALA A 252 21.94 -3.19 4.04
CA ALA A 252 22.22 -4.38 4.84
C ALA A 252 21.21 -5.52 4.54
N LEU A 253 19.93 -5.19 4.32
CA LEU A 253 18.90 -6.15 3.90
C LEU A 253 19.20 -6.70 2.50
N ASP A 254 19.51 -5.83 1.53
CA ASP A 254 19.90 -6.22 0.17
C ASP A 254 21.06 -7.22 0.17
N LYS A 255 22.15 -6.87 0.87
CA LYS A 255 23.31 -7.74 1.01
C LYS A 255 22.97 -9.10 1.62
N LEU A 256 22.09 -9.11 2.62
CA LEU A 256 21.64 -10.35 3.27
C LEU A 256 20.82 -11.20 2.31
N LEU A 257 19.82 -10.64 1.63
CA LEU A 257 18.97 -11.37 0.70
C LEU A 257 19.76 -11.91 -0.49
N THR A 258 20.70 -11.12 -1.02
CA THR A 258 21.65 -11.54 -2.07
C THR A 258 22.51 -12.72 -1.59
N SER A 259 23.10 -12.64 -0.40
CA SER A 259 23.92 -13.73 0.17
C SER A 259 23.15 -15.02 0.39
N ARG A 260 21.83 -14.92 0.58
CA ARG A 260 20.90 -16.04 0.74
C ARG A 260 20.28 -16.52 -0.59
N HIS A 261 20.64 -15.91 -1.71
CA HIS A 261 20.07 -16.17 -3.04
C HIS A 261 18.53 -16.02 -3.07
N ILE A 262 17.99 -15.05 -2.32
CA ILE A 262 16.56 -14.71 -2.30
C ILE A 262 16.32 -13.64 -3.36
N PRO A 263 15.51 -13.92 -4.41
CA PRO A 263 15.20 -12.93 -5.43
C PRO A 263 14.45 -11.73 -4.82
N HIS A 264 14.94 -10.52 -5.12
CA HIS A 264 14.35 -9.27 -4.67
C HIS A 264 14.75 -8.12 -5.61
N GLU A 265 14.04 -7.01 -5.51
CA GLU A 265 14.35 -5.76 -6.18
C GLU A 265 14.71 -4.73 -5.10
N PHE A 266 15.90 -4.14 -5.22
CA PHE A 266 16.36 -3.06 -4.34
C PHE A 266 16.81 -1.87 -5.16
N HIS A 267 16.38 -0.68 -4.75
CA HIS A 267 16.76 0.58 -5.35
C HIS A 267 17.20 1.59 -4.30
N LEU A 268 18.31 2.28 -4.59
CA LEU A 268 18.77 3.41 -3.83
C LEU A 268 18.69 4.65 -4.74
N TYR A 269 17.61 5.43 -4.58
CA TYR A 269 17.37 6.60 -5.39
C TYR A 269 17.92 7.89 -4.72
N PRO A 270 18.28 8.92 -5.48
CA PRO A 270 18.56 10.23 -4.91
C PRO A 270 17.35 10.76 -4.12
N GLY A 271 17.58 11.35 -2.95
CA GLY A 271 16.53 11.98 -2.13
C GLY A 271 16.59 11.61 -0.66
N GLY A 272 15.80 12.32 0.12
CA GLY A 272 15.72 12.19 1.58
C GLY A 272 14.44 11.51 2.05
N HIS A 273 14.20 11.55 3.38
CA HIS A 273 13.03 10.92 4.02
C HIS A 273 11.83 11.87 4.07
N ASN A 274 11.20 12.15 2.93
CA ASN A 274 10.10 13.10 2.85
C ASN A 274 9.05 12.69 1.79
N TRP A 275 7.90 13.37 1.82
CA TRP A 275 6.80 13.06 0.93
C TRP A 275 7.15 13.27 -0.56
N GLY A 276 8.02 14.23 -0.90
CA GLY A 276 8.47 14.41 -2.29
C GLY A 276 9.10 13.13 -2.84
N TYR A 277 10.03 12.55 -2.10
CA TYR A 277 10.62 11.25 -2.43
C TYR A 277 9.58 10.13 -2.54
N PHE A 278 8.69 10.02 -1.54
CA PHE A 278 7.67 8.96 -1.52
C PHE A 278 6.70 9.08 -2.69
N ALA A 279 6.24 10.28 -3.02
CA ALA A 279 5.35 10.52 -4.14
C ALA A 279 5.99 10.21 -5.50
N GLU A 280 7.28 10.51 -5.67
CA GLU A 280 8.04 10.23 -6.90
C GLU A 280 8.18 8.72 -7.15
N HIS A 281 8.40 7.92 -6.09
CA HIS A 281 8.69 6.49 -6.22
C HIS A 281 7.50 5.58 -5.85
N LEU A 282 6.37 6.12 -5.37
CA LEU A 282 5.16 5.35 -5.11
C LEU A 282 4.63 4.61 -6.35
N PRO A 283 4.66 5.18 -7.58
CA PRO A 283 4.28 4.45 -8.78
C PRO A 283 5.02 3.13 -8.95
N ALA A 284 6.35 3.12 -8.84
CA ALA A 284 7.15 1.90 -8.98
C ALA A 284 6.76 0.81 -7.97
N LEU A 285 6.49 1.20 -6.71
CA LEU A 285 5.99 0.29 -5.68
C LEU A 285 4.62 -0.32 -6.05
N LEU A 286 3.70 0.51 -6.57
CA LEU A 286 2.36 0.07 -6.96
C LEU A 286 2.40 -0.82 -8.20
N GLU A 287 3.18 -0.46 -9.21
CA GLU A 287 3.40 -1.23 -10.43
C GLU A 287 4.02 -2.60 -10.14
N PHE A 288 5.00 -2.66 -9.24
CA PHE A 288 5.56 -3.93 -8.77
C PHE A 288 4.46 -4.87 -8.26
N HIS A 289 3.56 -4.39 -7.40
CA HIS A 289 2.45 -5.18 -6.89
C HIS A 289 1.46 -5.58 -7.99
N PHE A 290 1.14 -4.65 -8.89
CA PHE A 290 0.27 -4.94 -10.02
C PHE A 290 0.84 -6.07 -10.91
N HIS A 291 2.11 -6.01 -11.26
CA HIS A 291 2.76 -7.06 -12.05
C HIS A 291 2.74 -8.42 -11.37
N VAL A 292 2.93 -8.46 -10.05
CA VAL A 292 2.81 -9.71 -9.29
C VAL A 292 1.38 -10.25 -9.36
N PHE A 293 0.37 -9.43 -9.13
CA PHE A 293 -1.03 -9.85 -9.20
C PHE A 293 -1.44 -10.33 -10.61
N ALA A 294 -0.99 -9.64 -11.65
CA ALA A 294 -1.26 -10.03 -13.04
C ALA A 294 -0.61 -11.38 -13.38
N SER A 295 0.63 -11.62 -12.93
CA SER A 295 1.36 -12.85 -13.20
C SER A 295 0.75 -14.09 -12.52
N THR A 296 0.07 -13.90 -11.40
CA THR A 296 -0.61 -14.98 -10.66
C THR A 296 -1.99 -15.30 -11.21
N SER A 297 -2.66 -14.31 -11.83
CA SER A 297 -4.00 -14.48 -12.42
C SER A 297 -4.00 -15.33 -13.71
N VAL A 298 -2.85 -15.52 -14.34
CA VAL A 298 -2.69 -16.24 -15.65
C VAL A 298 -2.39 -17.74 -15.45
N ARG A 299 -2.21 -18.24 -14.23
CA ARG A 299 -2.00 -19.68 -14.02
C ARG A 299 -3.33 -20.42 -14.21
N PRO A 300 -3.48 -21.26 -15.26
CA PRO A 300 -4.64 -22.14 -15.36
C PRO A 300 -4.60 -23.15 -14.22
N ASN A 301 -5.74 -23.39 -13.60
CA ASN A 301 -5.95 -24.46 -12.62
C ASN A 301 -5.65 -25.83 -13.20
#